data_105e0c6206551cf1addefdb9634b1cd8
#
_entry.id   105e0c6206551cf1addefdb9634b1cd8
#
_cell.length_a   1.000
_cell.length_b   1.000
_cell.length_c   1.000
_cell.angle_alpha   90.00
_cell.angle_beta   90.00
_cell.angle_gamma   90.00
#
_symmetry.space_group_name_H-M   'P 1'
#
loop_
_entity.id
_entity.type
_entity.pdbx_description
1 polymer ?
#
loop_
_entity_poly.entity_id
_entity_poly.type
_entity_poly.pdbx_seq_one_letter_code
_entity_poly.pdbx_strand_id
1 'polypeptide(L)'
;VYSSMVGTSTYAKEMTFGFIGVLGQEWDYYSSAQYDAVATYDYEAAYPTNYINAIWKNNYTGIANVNNLLAHIDGGASLFSEDNYEVIKGEALALRAMLHFDLLRCFGVSFAVNPDMPSIPYSTALDYHVFPQLTVAEAATQVLADLLQAEALLREADPIVTGRVIT
;
A
#
# COMPACT_ATOMS: atom_id res chain seq x y z
N VAL A 1 5.57 -0.68 -10.30
CA VAL A 1 5.19 -0.44 -8.90
C VAL A 1 6.41 -0.31 -8.03
N TYR A 2 7.30 -1.33 -7.92
CA TYR A 2 8.49 -1.28 -7.06
C TYR A 2 9.34 -0.02 -7.25
N SER A 3 9.61 0.38 -8.50
CA SER A 3 10.40 1.59 -8.79
C SER A 3 9.72 2.89 -8.30
N SER A 4 8.41 2.94 -8.22
CA SER A 4 7.69 4.09 -7.68
C SER A 4 7.69 4.12 -6.15
N MET A 5 7.88 2.97 -5.49
CA MET A 5 7.93 2.87 -4.03
C MET A 5 9.25 3.36 -3.43
N VAL A 6 10.35 3.37 -4.21
CA VAL A 6 11.65 3.89 -3.75
C VAL A 6 11.76 5.43 -3.84
N GLY A 7 10.68 6.12 -4.13
CA GLY A 7 10.61 7.57 -4.10
C GLY A 7 10.68 8.14 -2.67
N THR A 8 11.26 9.33 -2.50
CA THR A 8 11.36 9.99 -1.18
C THR A 8 10.00 10.33 -0.57
N SER A 9 8.98 10.57 -1.39
CA SER A 9 7.60 10.81 -0.95
C SER A 9 6.81 9.54 -0.63
N THR A 10 7.47 8.38 -0.67
CA THR A 10 6.91 7.07 -0.36
C THR A 10 7.82 6.34 0.63
N TYR A 11 8.14 5.07 0.40
CA TYR A 11 8.84 4.20 1.36
C TYR A 11 10.32 4.54 1.55
N ALA A 12 10.97 5.24 0.60
CA ALA A 12 12.37 5.61 0.82
C ALA A 12 12.55 6.64 1.94
N LYS A 13 11.51 7.43 2.30
CA LYS A 13 11.63 8.42 3.39
C LYS A 13 10.31 8.70 4.11
N GLU A 14 9.32 9.30 3.43
CA GLU A 14 8.19 9.94 4.14
C GLU A 14 7.22 8.92 4.77
N MET A 15 7.05 7.76 4.17
CA MET A 15 6.21 6.67 4.71
C MET A 15 6.93 5.74 5.70
N THR A 16 8.19 6.02 6.03
CA THR A 16 8.99 5.25 6.97
C THR A 16 9.46 6.13 8.13
N PHE A 17 10.63 6.73 8.00
CA PHE A 17 11.26 7.52 9.05
C PHE A 17 11.08 9.04 8.89
N GLY A 18 10.53 9.53 7.77
CA GLY A 18 10.26 10.95 7.51
C GLY A 18 8.95 11.42 8.16
N PHE A 19 7.96 11.75 7.32
CA PHE A 19 6.69 12.30 7.79
C PHE A 19 6.00 11.41 8.85
N ILE A 20 5.90 10.10 8.60
CA ILE A 20 5.23 9.18 9.54
C ILE A 20 6.01 9.04 10.84
N GLY A 21 7.36 8.96 10.79
CA GLY A 21 8.18 8.86 12.01
C GLY A 21 8.13 10.11 12.87
N VAL A 22 8.13 11.31 12.26
CA VAL A 22 7.95 12.57 12.99
C VAL A 22 6.55 12.71 13.55
N LEU A 23 5.52 12.33 12.78
CA LEU A 23 4.12 12.33 13.23
C LEU A 23 3.92 11.37 14.42
N GLY A 24 4.59 10.21 14.39
CA GLY A 24 4.59 9.24 15.48
C GLY A 24 5.48 9.61 16.68
N GLN A 25 6.21 10.72 16.60
CA GLN A 25 7.17 11.17 17.64
C GLN A 25 8.23 10.09 17.96
N GLU A 26 8.65 9.34 16.93
CA GLU A 26 9.62 8.24 17.08
C GLU A 26 11.06 8.75 17.26
N TRP A 27 11.33 9.97 16.82
CA TRP A 27 12.67 10.62 16.90
C TRP A 27 12.59 12.09 17.25
N ASP A 28 13.68 12.56 17.86
CA ASP A 28 13.99 13.99 17.87
C ASP A 28 14.43 14.42 16.48
N TYR A 29 13.72 15.35 15.86
CA TYR A 29 14.06 15.91 14.56
C TYR A 29 14.78 17.25 14.74
N TYR A 30 15.66 17.57 13.79
CA TYR A 30 16.22 18.92 13.73
C TYR A 30 15.13 19.88 13.23
N SER A 31 14.88 20.95 14.03
CA SER A 31 13.87 21.96 13.69
C SER A 31 14.04 22.47 12.26
N SER A 32 13.00 22.36 11.47
CA SER A 32 12.97 22.78 10.07
C SER A 32 11.53 23.13 9.67
N ALA A 33 11.40 24.06 8.72
CA ALA A 33 10.09 24.43 8.19
C ALA A 33 9.27 23.24 7.64
N GLN A 34 9.93 22.11 7.34
CA GLN A 34 9.25 20.91 6.84
C GLN A 34 8.56 20.10 7.94
N TYR A 35 9.22 19.93 9.08
CA TYR A 35 8.75 19.00 10.11
C TYR A 35 8.19 19.68 11.37
N ASP A 36 8.43 20.97 11.56
CA ASP A 36 7.89 21.70 12.72
C ASP A 36 6.37 21.63 12.77
N ALA A 37 5.71 21.85 11.63
CA ALA A 37 4.26 21.75 11.52
C ALA A 37 3.75 20.30 11.68
N VAL A 38 4.53 19.32 11.22
CA VAL A 38 4.20 17.88 11.39
C VAL A 38 4.24 17.50 12.87
N ALA A 39 5.31 17.88 13.58
CA ALA A 39 5.49 17.56 14.98
C ALA A 39 4.47 18.23 15.91
N THR A 40 3.90 19.36 15.48
CA THR A 40 2.84 20.06 16.19
C THR A 40 1.42 19.69 15.71
N TYR A 41 1.31 18.73 14.79
CA TYR A 41 0.03 18.28 14.21
C TYR A 41 -0.77 19.38 13.50
N ASP A 42 -0.07 20.40 12.95
CA ASP A 42 -0.68 21.46 12.16
C ASP A 42 -0.95 20.98 10.72
N TYR A 43 -2.07 20.26 10.53
CA TYR A 43 -2.45 19.70 9.24
C TYR A 43 -2.91 20.73 8.20
N GLU A 44 -3.09 22.00 8.58
CA GLU A 44 -3.44 23.07 7.66
C GLU A 44 -2.18 23.70 7.02
N ALA A 45 -1.02 23.49 7.62
CA ALA A 45 0.25 23.96 7.06
C ALA A 45 0.57 23.25 5.73
N ALA A 46 1.29 23.95 4.85
CA ALA A 46 1.57 23.47 3.50
C ALA A 46 2.35 22.14 3.45
N TYR A 47 3.31 21.93 4.34
CA TYR A 47 4.13 20.72 4.31
C TYR A 47 3.36 19.47 4.73
N PRO A 48 2.66 19.41 5.88
CA PRO A 48 1.82 18.27 6.21
C PRO A 48 0.77 17.99 5.13
N THR A 49 0.07 18.99 4.62
CA THR A 49 -0.91 18.85 3.54
C THR A 49 -0.28 18.23 2.30
N ASN A 50 0.91 18.65 1.89
CA ASN A 50 1.61 18.12 0.73
C ASN A 50 2.01 16.64 0.93
N TYR A 51 2.51 16.27 2.13
CA TYR A 51 2.87 14.88 2.44
C TYR A 51 1.64 13.97 2.45
N ILE A 52 0.55 14.39 3.09
CA ILE A 52 -0.72 13.66 3.12
C ILE A 52 -1.23 13.39 1.70
N ASN A 53 -1.28 14.43 0.87
CA ASN A 53 -1.72 14.32 -0.52
C ASN A 53 -0.79 13.42 -1.35
N ALA A 54 0.53 13.51 -1.13
CA ALA A 54 1.50 12.69 -1.85
C ALA A 54 1.37 11.21 -1.47
N ILE A 55 1.23 10.88 -0.19
CA ILE A 55 1.01 9.52 0.31
C ILE A 55 -0.25 8.94 -0.32
N TRP A 56 -1.37 9.65 -0.23
CA TRP A 56 -2.64 9.22 -0.83
C TRP A 56 -2.50 8.94 -2.33
N LYS A 57 -2.06 9.95 -3.08
CA LYS A 57 -1.93 9.86 -4.54
C LYS A 57 -0.98 8.76 -4.99
N ASN A 58 0.20 8.65 -4.36
CA ASN A 58 1.22 7.70 -4.80
C ASN A 58 0.81 6.25 -4.51
N ASN A 59 0.18 5.98 -3.37
CA ASN A 59 -0.33 4.64 -3.06
C ASN A 59 -1.45 4.24 -4.02
N TYR A 60 -2.45 5.10 -4.26
CA TYR A 60 -3.51 4.79 -5.24
C TYR A 60 -3.00 4.69 -6.68
N THR A 61 -1.95 5.42 -7.05
CA THR A 61 -1.27 5.22 -8.34
C THR A 61 -0.61 3.83 -8.40
N GLY A 62 0.03 3.39 -7.33
CA GLY A 62 0.57 2.04 -7.21
C GLY A 62 -0.52 0.97 -7.34
N ILE A 63 -1.62 1.14 -6.60
CA ILE A 63 -2.79 0.25 -6.64
C ILE A 63 -3.40 0.18 -8.05
N ALA A 64 -3.55 1.31 -8.73
CA ALA A 64 -4.05 1.34 -10.10
C ALA A 64 -3.16 0.54 -11.07
N ASN A 65 -1.84 0.65 -10.94
CA ASN A 65 -0.90 -0.13 -11.75
C ASN A 65 -0.97 -1.64 -11.44
N VAL A 66 -1.13 -2.01 -10.17
CA VAL A 66 -1.35 -3.40 -9.76
C VAL A 66 -2.67 -3.94 -10.32
N ASN A 67 -3.75 -3.17 -10.20
CA ASN A 67 -5.06 -3.56 -10.74
C ASN A 67 -5.02 -3.73 -12.26
N ASN A 68 -4.28 -2.87 -12.98
CA ASN A 68 -4.08 -3.03 -14.42
C ASN A 68 -3.36 -4.35 -14.76
N LEU A 69 -2.33 -4.72 -14.00
CA LEU A 69 -1.67 -6.02 -14.17
C LEU A 69 -2.64 -7.18 -13.89
N LEU A 70 -3.34 -7.15 -12.76
CA LEU A 70 -4.28 -8.21 -12.36
C LEU A 70 -5.44 -8.39 -13.36
N ALA A 71 -5.90 -7.31 -13.99
CA ALA A 71 -6.95 -7.36 -15.01
C ALA A 71 -6.53 -8.09 -16.29
N HIS A 72 -5.22 -8.17 -16.59
CA HIS A 72 -4.73 -8.71 -17.86
C HIS A 72 -3.91 -10.00 -17.72
N ILE A 73 -3.39 -10.31 -16.51
CA ILE A 73 -2.45 -11.40 -16.31
C ILE A 73 -3.06 -12.77 -16.65
N ASP A 74 -4.33 -12.99 -16.34
CA ASP A 74 -5.01 -14.27 -16.58
C ASP A 74 -5.16 -14.54 -18.09
N GLY A 75 -5.42 -13.51 -18.91
CA GLY A 75 -5.48 -13.61 -20.35
C GLY A 75 -4.13 -13.91 -20.99
N GLY A 76 -3.04 -13.61 -20.29
CA GLY A 76 -1.66 -13.85 -20.74
C GLY A 76 -0.98 -15.04 -20.06
N ALA A 77 -1.68 -15.87 -19.31
CA ALA A 77 -1.09 -16.96 -18.52
C ALA A 77 -0.15 -17.88 -19.32
N SER A 78 -0.50 -18.20 -20.57
CA SER A 78 0.33 -19.02 -21.47
C SER A 78 1.65 -18.38 -21.94
N LEU A 79 1.86 -17.10 -21.69
CA LEU A 79 3.09 -16.39 -22.02
C LEU A 79 4.17 -16.54 -20.96
N PHE A 80 3.79 -16.98 -19.77
CA PHE A 80 4.72 -17.16 -18.65
C PHE A 80 5.32 -18.56 -18.68
N SER A 81 6.62 -18.63 -18.40
CA SER A 81 7.34 -19.90 -18.24
C SER A 81 7.40 -20.28 -16.76
N GLU A 82 7.41 -21.56 -16.49
CA GLU A 82 7.48 -22.14 -15.14
C GLU A 82 6.39 -21.55 -14.22
N ASP A 83 6.74 -21.26 -12.98
CA ASP A 83 5.81 -20.72 -11.96
C ASP A 83 5.72 -19.18 -11.97
N ASN A 84 6.24 -18.52 -13.02
CA ASN A 84 6.30 -17.05 -13.09
C ASN A 84 4.92 -16.39 -13.09
N TYR A 85 3.89 -17.05 -13.62
CA TYR A 85 2.52 -16.55 -13.55
C TYR A 85 2.03 -16.43 -12.10
N GLU A 86 2.20 -17.50 -11.33
CA GLU A 86 1.77 -17.56 -9.92
C GLU A 86 2.57 -16.58 -9.07
N VAL A 87 3.88 -16.48 -9.28
CA VAL A 87 4.76 -15.52 -8.57
C VAL A 87 4.32 -14.10 -8.84
N ILE A 88 4.17 -13.70 -10.11
CA ILE A 88 3.80 -12.32 -10.47
C ILE A 88 2.40 -11.97 -9.98
N LYS A 89 1.45 -12.90 -10.10
CA LYS A 89 0.07 -12.69 -9.62
C LYS A 89 0.02 -12.61 -8.10
N GLY A 90 0.74 -13.48 -7.41
CA GLY A 90 0.83 -13.49 -5.95
C GLY A 90 1.47 -12.21 -5.42
N GLU A 91 2.60 -11.78 -5.99
CA GLU A 91 3.24 -10.50 -5.63
C GLU A 91 2.33 -9.30 -5.89
N ALA A 92 1.60 -9.30 -6.99
CA ALA A 92 0.65 -8.23 -7.31
C ALA A 92 -0.46 -8.11 -6.27
N LEU A 93 -1.05 -9.23 -5.84
CA LEU A 93 -2.06 -9.27 -4.78
C LEU A 93 -1.47 -8.80 -3.44
N ALA A 94 -0.27 -9.27 -3.08
CA ALA A 94 0.42 -8.85 -1.87
C ALA A 94 0.72 -7.34 -1.86
N LEU A 95 1.16 -6.78 -3.00
CA LEU A 95 1.39 -5.34 -3.15
C LEU A 95 0.08 -4.54 -3.04
N ARG A 96 -1.01 -5.01 -3.64
CA ARG A 96 -2.31 -4.34 -3.50
C ARG A 96 -2.77 -4.30 -2.05
N ALA A 97 -2.66 -5.41 -1.35
CA ALA A 97 -2.98 -5.51 0.07
C ALA A 97 -2.10 -4.57 0.92
N MET A 98 -0.79 -4.57 0.69
CA MET A 98 0.16 -3.75 1.43
C MET A 98 -0.13 -2.25 1.25
N LEU A 99 -0.33 -1.80 0.01
CA LEU A 99 -0.60 -0.39 -0.29
C LEU A 99 -1.92 0.09 0.33
N HIS A 100 -2.98 -0.74 0.27
CA HIS A 100 -4.25 -0.43 0.95
C HIS A 100 -4.11 -0.48 2.47
N PHE A 101 -3.35 -1.41 3.02
CA PHE A 101 -3.11 -1.48 4.47
C PHE A 101 -2.38 -0.23 4.97
N ASP A 102 -1.40 0.26 4.22
CA ASP A 102 -0.71 1.51 4.57
C ASP A 102 -1.63 2.73 4.49
N LEU A 103 -2.50 2.79 3.49
CA LEU A 103 -3.55 3.82 3.46
C LEU A 103 -4.50 3.68 4.65
N LEU A 104 -4.91 2.46 5.00
CA LEU A 104 -5.79 2.21 6.14
C LEU A 104 -5.14 2.66 7.46
N ARG A 105 -3.85 2.38 7.66
CA ARG A 105 -3.10 2.83 8.86
C ARG A 105 -2.96 4.35 8.93
N CYS A 106 -2.80 5.01 7.78
CA CYS A 106 -2.61 6.47 7.74
C CYS A 106 -3.93 7.25 7.83
N PHE A 107 -5.03 6.72 7.30
CA PHE A 107 -6.27 7.46 7.10
C PHE A 107 -7.49 6.86 7.82
N GLY A 108 -7.38 5.66 8.35
CA GLY A 108 -8.42 5.04 9.17
C GLY A 108 -8.17 5.26 10.67
N VAL A 109 -9.21 5.17 11.48
CA VAL A 109 -9.05 5.03 12.93
C VAL A 109 -8.50 3.66 13.27
N SER A 110 -7.87 3.54 14.45
CA SER A 110 -7.42 2.24 14.94
C SER A 110 -8.57 1.25 15.03
N PHE A 111 -8.37 0.03 14.52
CA PHE A 111 -9.35 -1.06 14.60
C PHE A 111 -9.83 -1.32 16.03
N ALA A 112 -8.93 -1.21 17.01
CA ALA A 112 -9.25 -1.41 18.43
C ALA A 112 -10.12 -0.29 19.02
N VAL A 113 -10.14 0.90 18.36
CA VAL A 113 -10.94 2.04 18.83
C VAL A 113 -12.35 1.98 18.25
N ASN A 114 -12.49 1.84 16.96
CA ASN A 114 -13.79 1.71 16.29
C ASN A 114 -13.66 1.09 14.89
N PRO A 115 -13.94 -0.20 14.73
CA PRO A 115 -13.85 -0.90 13.45
C PRO A 115 -14.94 -0.48 12.45
N ASP A 116 -16.04 0.11 12.90
CA ASP A 116 -17.18 0.48 12.05
C ASP A 116 -17.06 1.91 11.46
N MET A 117 -16.01 2.65 11.84
CA MET A 117 -15.76 3.98 11.28
C MET A 117 -15.41 3.90 9.79
N PRO A 118 -15.91 4.84 8.97
CA PRO A 118 -15.47 4.99 7.60
C PRO A 118 -13.94 5.18 7.52
N SER A 119 -13.31 4.55 6.53
CA SER A 119 -11.86 4.61 6.36
C SER A 119 -11.47 4.94 4.91
N ILE A 120 -11.07 3.98 4.15
CA ILE A 120 -10.57 4.14 2.78
C ILE A 120 -11.42 3.38 1.76
N PRO A 121 -11.48 3.80 0.50
CA PRO A 121 -11.96 2.94 -0.57
C PRO A 121 -10.97 1.82 -0.87
N TYR A 122 -11.45 0.58 -1.08
CA TYR A 122 -10.63 -0.54 -1.53
C TYR A 122 -10.81 -0.73 -3.03
N SER A 123 -9.83 -0.25 -3.82
CA SER A 123 -9.89 -0.28 -5.28
C SER A 123 -9.37 -1.62 -5.82
N THR A 124 -10.21 -2.32 -6.58
CA THR A 124 -9.88 -3.62 -7.20
C THR A 124 -9.85 -3.60 -8.72
N ALA A 125 -10.13 -2.45 -9.33
CA ALA A 125 -10.13 -2.28 -10.78
C ALA A 125 -9.43 -0.98 -11.19
N LEU A 126 -8.99 -0.93 -12.45
CA LEU A 126 -8.53 0.28 -13.10
C LEU A 126 -9.65 0.78 -14.01
N ASP A 127 -10.57 1.55 -13.46
CA ASP A 127 -11.68 2.15 -14.19
C ASP A 127 -12.02 3.54 -13.63
N TYR A 128 -13.06 4.18 -14.18
CA TYR A 128 -13.55 5.48 -13.71
C TYR A 128 -14.59 5.36 -12.59
N HIS A 129 -14.76 4.18 -12.00
CA HIS A 129 -15.67 3.99 -10.88
C HIS A 129 -15.14 4.66 -9.63
N VAL A 130 -16.04 5.32 -8.93
CA VAL A 130 -15.75 5.80 -7.57
C VAL A 130 -16.04 4.64 -6.62
N PHE A 131 -14.98 4.05 -6.07
CA PHE A 131 -15.12 3.02 -5.05
C PHE A 131 -15.68 3.63 -3.76
N PRO A 132 -16.67 2.99 -3.11
CA PRO A 132 -17.20 3.48 -1.85
C PRO A 132 -16.13 3.43 -0.75
N GLN A 133 -16.21 4.38 0.16
CA GLN A 133 -15.43 4.34 1.39
C GLN A 133 -15.93 3.18 2.25
N LEU A 134 -15.04 2.29 2.60
CA LEU A 134 -15.33 1.14 3.47
C LEU A 134 -15.13 1.50 4.94
N THR A 135 -15.73 0.74 5.83
CA THR A 135 -15.36 0.76 7.25
C THR A 135 -13.96 0.20 7.45
N VAL A 136 -13.35 0.48 8.59
CA VAL A 136 -12.04 -0.08 8.96
C VAL A 136 -12.04 -1.61 8.90
N ALA A 137 -13.11 -2.24 9.43
CA ALA A 137 -13.25 -3.70 9.43
C ALA A 137 -13.41 -4.28 8.02
N GLU A 138 -14.20 -3.64 7.16
CA GLU A 138 -14.39 -4.07 5.78
C GLU A 138 -13.07 -3.93 4.98
N ALA A 139 -12.37 -2.79 5.12
CA ALA A 139 -11.10 -2.58 4.46
C ALA A 139 -10.03 -3.60 4.93
N ALA A 140 -9.93 -3.87 6.24
CA ALA A 140 -9.04 -4.87 6.78
C ALA A 140 -9.38 -6.29 6.27
N THR A 141 -10.65 -6.60 6.11
CA THR A 141 -11.11 -7.88 5.54
C THR A 141 -10.67 -8.04 4.09
N GLN A 142 -10.75 -6.98 3.27
CA GLN A 142 -10.27 -7.00 1.89
C GLN A 142 -8.75 -7.17 1.82
N VAL A 143 -8.00 -6.47 2.67
CA VAL A 143 -6.54 -6.63 2.80
C VAL A 143 -6.20 -8.10 3.10
N LEU A 144 -6.87 -8.69 4.09
CA LEU A 144 -6.64 -10.09 4.47
C LEU A 144 -6.98 -11.05 3.34
N ALA A 145 -8.07 -10.81 2.61
CA ALA A 145 -8.47 -11.65 1.48
C ALA A 145 -7.40 -11.66 0.36
N ASP A 146 -6.85 -10.50 0.01
CA ASP A 146 -5.77 -10.42 -0.97
C ASP A 146 -4.48 -11.10 -0.47
N LEU A 147 -4.12 -10.94 0.81
CA LEU A 147 -2.94 -11.60 1.39
C LEU A 147 -3.07 -13.12 1.41
N LEU A 148 -4.24 -13.66 1.73
CA LEU A 148 -4.49 -15.11 1.71
C LEU A 148 -4.41 -15.68 0.29
N GLN A 149 -4.92 -14.95 -0.70
CA GLN A 149 -4.77 -15.34 -2.10
C GLN A 149 -3.31 -15.28 -2.56
N ALA A 150 -2.58 -14.23 -2.17
CA ALA A 150 -1.15 -14.10 -2.46
C ALA A 150 -0.36 -15.25 -1.82
N GLU A 151 -0.61 -15.56 -0.55
CA GLU A 151 0.05 -16.66 0.15
C GLU A 151 -0.16 -17.99 -0.56
N ALA A 152 -1.38 -18.28 -0.99
CA ALA A 152 -1.71 -19.52 -1.68
C ALA A 152 -0.93 -19.69 -2.99
N LEU A 153 -0.70 -18.59 -3.74
CA LEU A 153 0.07 -18.60 -4.98
C LEU A 153 1.59 -18.69 -4.71
N LEU A 154 2.11 -17.89 -3.77
CA LEU A 154 3.54 -17.76 -3.51
C LEU A 154 4.11 -18.96 -2.75
N ARG A 155 3.32 -19.61 -1.89
CA ARG A 155 3.78 -20.74 -1.07
C ARG A 155 4.41 -21.86 -1.89
N GLU A 156 3.88 -22.15 -3.06
CA GLU A 156 4.33 -23.24 -3.93
C GLU A 156 5.23 -22.76 -5.07
N ALA A 157 5.07 -21.52 -5.52
CA ALA A 157 5.70 -20.98 -6.71
C ALA A 157 6.95 -20.13 -6.41
N ASP A 158 6.94 -19.35 -5.33
CA ASP A 158 8.04 -18.43 -5.04
C ASP A 158 9.33 -19.19 -4.68
N PRO A 159 10.43 -19.01 -5.43
CA PRO A 159 11.69 -19.68 -5.17
C PRO A 159 12.31 -19.29 -3.81
N ILE A 160 12.02 -18.11 -3.27
CA ILE A 160 12.47 -17.69 -1.93
C ILE A 160 11.73 -18.50 -0.86
N VAL A 161 10.42 -18.63 -0.98
CA VAL A 161 9.57 -19.39 -0.04
C VAL A 161 9.86 -20.89 -0.13
N THR A 162 10.04 -21.42 -1.34
CA THR A 162 10.33 -22.84 -1.57
C THR A 162 11.80 -23.23 -1.35
N GLY A 163 12.68 -22.25 -1.09
CA GLY A 163 14.12 -22.49 -0.92
C GLY A 163 14.84 -22.86 -2.23
N ARG A 164 14.23 -22.64 -3.38
CA ARG A 164 14.88 -22.84 -4.67
C ARG A 164 15.95 -21.77 -4.91
N VAL A 165 17.08 -22.18 -5.44
CA VAL A 165 18.14 -21.24 -5.83
C VAL A 165 17.73 -20.54 -7.12
N ILE A 166 17.70 -19.22 -7.09
CA ILE A 166 17.51 -18.40 -8.30
C ILE A 166 18.84 -18.48 -9.09
N THR A 167 18.83 -19.15 -10.22
CA THR A 167 19.97 -19.23 -11.15
C THR A 167 19.91 -18.12 -12.19
#